data_8deb41b619b2865a0d7aa4a2340d0873
#
_entry.id   8deb41b619b2865a0d7aa4a2340d0873
#
_cell.length_a   1.000
_cell.length_b   1.000
_cell.length_c   1.000
_cell.angle_alpha   90.00
_cell.angle_beta   90.00
_cell.angle_gamma   90.00
#
_symmetry.space_group_name_H-M   'P 1'
#
loop_
_entity.id
_entity.type
_entity.pdbx_description
1 polymer ?
#
loop_
_entity_poly.entity_id
_entity_poly.type
_entity_poly.pdbx_seq_one_letter_code
_entity_poly.pdbx_strand_id
1 'polypeptide(L)'
;ITCHIGSGASITAVKDGICVDTSMGLTPLAGIVMDTRCGDIDPYVPLYIMKTQNLSIDQVNEMLNKKSGKYGLGGYSDSRDFEAAYLRGEPAVVDGMKCYIYSIVKFIGAYIAAMGGVDALVFTAGVGENSGLVRKLILEKLSYLGIEINNEVNNATHGDFAEITQHGSKVRAFVIPTNEELVIAKDTCLLYTSPSPRDMRRSR
;
A
#
# COMPACT_ATOMS: atom_id res chain seq x y z
N ILE A 1 -3.90 7.94 -8.38
CA ILE A 1 -3.26 6.71 -7.86
C ILE A 1 -3.65 6.54 -6.41
N THR A 2 -4.10 5.34 -6.03
CA THR A 2 -4.40 5.00 -4.63
C THR A 2 -3.23 4.25 -4.02
N CYS A 3 -2.76 4.73 -2.88
CA CYS A 3 -1.69 4.14 -2.08
C CYS A 3 -2.33 3.57 -0.80
N HIS A 4 -2.79 2.32 -0.87
CA HIS A 4 -3.32 1.60 0.29
C HIS A 4 -2.14 1.00 1.06
N ILE A 5 -1.75 1.63 2.15
CA ILE A 5 -0.52 1.31 2.88
C ILE A 5 -0.86 0.88 4.31
N GLY A 6 -0.91 -0.43 4.52
CA GLY A 6 -1.14 -1.08 5.80
C GLY A 6 -0.16 -2.23 6.02
N SER A 7 -0.50 -3.21 6.85
CA SER A 7 0.31 -4.43 7.02
C SER A 7 0.39 -5.25 5.71
N GLY A 8 -0.73 -5.34 4.98
CA GLY A 8 -0.76 -5.61 3.55
C GLY A 8 -0.89 -4.28 2.81
N ALA A 9 -0.27 -4.14 1.65
CA ALA A 9 -0.24 -2.86 0.96
C ALA A 9 -0.26 -3.02 -0.57
N SER A 10 -0.90 -2.07 -1.24
CA SER A 10 -0.98 -2.03 -2.70
C SER A 10 -0.97 -0.61 -3.23
N ILE A 11 -0.46 -0.46 -4.43
CA ILE A 11 -0.59 0.77 -5.23
C ILE A 11 -1.50 0.45 -6.41
N THR A 12 -2.46 1.32 -6.69
CA THR A 12 -3.44 1.10 -7.75
C THR A 12 -3.56 2.34 -8.63
N ALA A 13 -3.45 2.13 -9.93
CA ALA A 13 -3.67 3.13 -10.94
C ALA A 13 -5.16 3.20 -11.30
N VAL A 14 -5.76 4.38 -11.17
CA VAL A 14 -7.16 4.62 -11.53
C VAL A 14 -7.21 5.76 -12.55
N LYS A 15 -7.80 5.50 -13.71
CA LYS A 15 -8.01 6.48 -14.77
C LYS A 15 -9.49 6.53 -15.13
N ASP A 16 -10.06 7.72 -15.12
CA ASP A 16 -11.48 7.96 -15.43
C ASP A 16 -12.44 7.07 -14.59
N GLY A 17 -12.11 6.85 -13.31
CA GLY A 17 -12.88 6.01 -12.39
C GLY A 17 -12.67 4.51 -12.56
N ILE A 18 -11.81 4.07 -13.49
CA ILE A 18 -11.55 2.67 -13.78
C ILE A 18 -10.14 2.29 -13.30
N CYS A 19 -10.03 1.17 -12.57
CA CYS A 19 -8.74 0.58 -12.25
C CYS A 19 -8.08 0.07 -13.53
N VAL A 20 -6.91 0.62 -13.87
CA VAL A 20 -6.15 0.23 -15.07
C VAL A 20 -4.96 -0.66 -14.74
N ASP A 21 -4.46 -0.60 -13.51
CA ASP A 21 -3.38 -1.47 -13.02
C ASP A 21 -3.34 -1.50 -11.49
N THR A 22 -2.76 -2.55 -10.92
CA THR A 22 -2.52 -2.68 -9.48
C THR A 22 -1.26 -3.48 -9.19
N SER A 23 -0.59 -3.17 -8.08
CA SER A 23 0.67 -3.83 -7.71
C SER A 23 0.53 -5.27 -7.24
N MET A 24 -0.65 -5.70 -6.81
CA MET A 24 -0.89 -7.10 -6.44
C MET A 24 -1.19 -7.95 -7.67
N GLY A 25 -0.74 -9.22 -7.66
CA GLY A 25 -0.96 -10.17 -8.74
C GLY A 25 -2.02 -11.22 -8.39
N LEU A 26 -1.73 -12.49 -8.73
CA LEU A 26 -2.59 -13.64 -8.37
C LEU A 26 -2.84 -13.72 -6.86
N THR A 27 -1.85 -13.31 -6.08
CA THR A 27 -1.91 -13.29 -4.61
C THR A 27 -1.50 -11.90 -4.11
N PRO A 28 -1.80 -11.55 -2.85
CA PRO A 28 -1.35 -10.29 -2.24
C PRO A 28 0.12 -10.33 -1.80
N LEU A 29 0.96 -11.18 -2.41
CA LEU A 29 2.40 -11.27 -2.16
C LEU A 29 3.20 -10.34 -3.06
N ALA A 30 2.80 -10.22 -4.33
CA ALA A 30 3.44 -9.36 -5.32
C ALA A 30 3.29 -7.86 -4.99
N GLY A 31 4.11 -7.04 -5.61
CA GLY A 31 4.01 -5.59 -5.54
C GLY A 31 5.06 -4.95 -4.63
N ILE A 32 4.62 -4.02 -3.81
CA ILE A 32 5.51 -3.28 -2.91
C ILE A 32 5.95 -4.13 -1.70
N VAL A 33 7.06 -3.76 -1.10
CA VAL A 33 7.50 -4.32 0.20
C VAL A 33 6.42 -4.04 1.25
N MET A 34 6.07 -5.04 2.07
CA MET A 34 5.03 -4.93 3.11
C MET A 34 5.63 -5.20 4.50
N ASP A 35 4.80 -5.36 5.52
CA ASP A 35 5.32 -5.62 6.87
C ASP A 35 6.12 -6.92 6.96
N THR A 36 5.58 -8.02 6.42
CA THR A 36 6.23 -9.35 6.44
C THR A 36 6.36 -10.00 5.07
N ARG A 37 5.70 -9.46 4.04
CA ARG A 37 5.71 -9.99 2.67
C ARG A 37 6.80 -9.32 1.84
N CYS A 38 7.46 -10.09 0.99
CA CYS A 38 8.61 -9.61 0.21
C CYS A 38 8.26 -8.57 -0.85
N GLY A 39 7.03 -8.55 -1.39
CA GLY A 39 6.74 -7.83 -2.62
C GLY A 39 7.41 -8.47 -3.85
N ASP A 40 7.67 -7.67 -4.89
CA ASP A 40 8.30 -8.16 -6.11
C ASP A 40 9.76 -8.57 -5.89
N ILE A 41 10.06 -9.78 -6.34
CA ILE A 41 11.42 -10.32 -6.39
C ILE A 41 11.65 -10.99 -7.75
N ASP A 42 12.90 -11.27 -8.09
CA ASP A 42 13.23 -12.07 -9.25
C ASP A 42 12.58 -13.47 -9.11
N PRO A 43 11.80 -13.94 -10.10
CA PRO A 43 11.13 -15.24 -10.06
C PRO A 43 12.07 -16.44 -9.82
N TYR A 44 13.35 -16.30 -10.10
CA TYR A 44 14.34 -17.34 -9.88
C TYR A 44 14.81 -17.43 -8.41
N VAL A 45 14.66 -16.37 -7.63
CA VAL A 45 15.10 -16.35 -6.22
C VAL A 45 14.46 -17.46 -5.39
N PRO A 46 13.13 -17.72 -5.43
CA PRO A 46 12.53 -18.84 -4.72
C PRO A 46 13.13 -20.20 -5.11
N LEU A 47 13.33 -20.43 -6.42
CA LEU A 47 13.91 -21.68 -6.93
C LEU A 47 15.36 -21.86 -6.49
N TYR A 48 16.13 -20.78 -6.49
CA TYR A 48 17.51 -20.78 -6.02
C TYR A 48 17.60 -21.12 -4.53
N ILE A 49 16.78 -20.52 -3.69
CA ILE A 49 16.71 -20.77 -2.25
C ILE A 49 16.31 -22.23 -1.98
N MET A 50 15.27 -22.73 -2.64
CA MET A 50 14.86 -24.14 -2.54
C MET A 50 16.02 -25.08 -2.84
N LYS A 51 16.73 -24.84 -3.92
CA LYS A 51 17.85 -25.68 -4.37
C LYS A 51 19.06 -25.61 -3.44
N THR A 52 19.46 -24.41 -3.00
CA THR A 52 20.71 -24.23 -2.24
C THR A 52 20.56 -24.50 -0.76
N GLN A 53 19.35 -24.29 -0.20
CA GLN A 53 19.06 -24.49 1.22
C GLN A 53 18.23 -25.74 1.49
N ASN A 54 17.90 -26.52 0.44
CA ASN A 54 17.06 -27.73 0.52
C ASN A 54 15.72 -27.48 1.23
N LEU A 55 15.08 -26.33 0.93
CA LEU A 55 13.79 -25.95 1.52
C LEU A 55 12.62 -26.45 0.66
N SER A 56 11.53 -26.85 1.32
CA SER A 56 10.28 -27.19 0.64
C SER A 56 9.57 -25.94 0.11
N ILE A 57 8.59 -26.13 -0.78
CA ILE A 57 7.72 -25.07 -1.28
C ILE A 57 7.04 -24.33 -0.11
N ASP A 58 6.53 -25.06 0.88
CA ASP A 58 5.82 -24.48 2.02
C ASP A 58 6.75 -23.63 2.89
N GLN A 59 8.00 -24.04 3.08
CA GLN A 59 9.00 -23.28 3.83
C GLN A 59 9.37 -21.99 3.11
N VAL A 60 9.55 -22.03 1.79
CA VAL A 60 9.82 -20.83 0.99
C VAL A 60 8.59 -19.91 0.95
N ASN A 61 7.39 -20.47 0.81
CA ASN A 61 6.15 -19.72 0.88
C ASN A 61 6.00 -18.99 2.23
N GLU A 62 6.29 -19.67 3.34
CA GLU A 62 6.30 -19.03 4.67
C GLU A 62 7.35 -17.92 4.77
N MET A 63 8.56 -18.15 4.24
CA MET A 63 9.64 -17.15 4.21
C MET A 63 9.19 -15.88 3.47
N LEU A 64 8.61 -16.01 2.28
CA LEU A 64 8.22 -14.88 1.44
C LEU A 64 7.02 -14.11 2.02
N ASN A 65 6.10 -14.79 2.70
CA ASN A 65 4.88 -14.19 3.23
C ASN A 65 5.01 -13.66 4.66
N LYS A 66 5.85 -14.30 5.53
CA LYS A 66 5.85 -14.03 6.97
C LYS A 66 7.22 -13.63 7.52
N LYS A 67 8.31 -13.82 6.78
CA LYS A 67 9.69 -13.61 7.27
C LYS A 67 10.50 -12.67 6.37
N SER A 68 9.82 -11.96 5.49
CA SER A 68 10.38 -10.98 4.55
C SER A 68 9.88 -9.57 4.89
N GLY A 69 9.80 -8.69 3.90
CA GLY A 69 9.29 -7.33 4.06
C GLY A 69 10.11 -6.49 5.04
N LYS A 70 9.48 -5.54 5.72
CA LYS A 70 10.12 -4.69 6.75
C LYS A 70 10.70 -5.54 7.88
N TYR A 71 10.01 -6.62 8.25
CA TYR A 71 10.52 -7.58 9.24
C TYR A 71 11.83 -8.21 8.80
N GLY A 72 11.92 -8.68 7.57
CA GLY A 72 13.15 -9.27 7.03
C GLY A 72 14.29 -8.25 6.86
N LEU A 73 13.97 -6.99 6.60
CA LEU A 73 14.94 -5.91 6.39
C LEU A 73 15.46 -5.29 7.70
N GLY A 74 14.61 -5.16 8.72
CA GLY A 74 14.94 -4.42 9.92
C GLY A 74 14.51 -5.08 11.24
N GLY A 75 13.90 -6.27 11.20
CA GLY A 75 13.51 -7.02 12.40
C GLY A 75 12.16 -6.63 13.03
N TYR A 76 11.46 -5.64 12.48
CA TYR A 76 10.20 -5.12 13.03
C TYR A 76 9.03 -5.44 12.10
N SER A 77 8.01 -6.14 12.60
CA SER A 77 6.77 -6.43 11.86
C SER A 77 5.66 -5.39 12.10
N ASP A 78 5.72 -4.61 13.17
CA ASP A 78 4.82 -3.48 13.40
C ASP A 78 5.42 -2.22 12.76
N SER A 79 4.60 -1.54 11.94
CA SER A 79 5.02 -0.33 11.24
C SER A 79 5.40 0.82 12.18
N ARG A 80 4.77 0.91 13.36
CA ARG A 80 5.06 1.95 14.36
C ARG A 80 6.43 1.73 15.00
N ASP A 81 6.76 0.47 15.32
CA ASP A 81 8.06 0.10 15.89
C ASP A 81 9.17 0.29 14.85
N PHE A 82 8.90 -0.06 13.58
CA PHE A 82 9.82 0.16 12.47
C PHE A 82 10.10 1.65 12.24
N GLU A 83 9.06 2.49 12.30
CA GLU A 83 9.19 3.95 12.18
C GLU A 83 9.96 4.56 13.37
N ALA A 84 9.66 4.11 14.60
CA ALA A 84 10.38 4.54 15.80
C ALA A 84 11.87 4.16 15.73
N ALA A 85 12.20 2.96 15.25
CA ALA A 85 13.58 2.50 15.05
C ALA A 85 14.29 3.29 13.94
N TYR A 86 13.59 3.65 12.86
CA TYR A 86 14.10 4.54 11.83
C TYR A 86 14.49 5.91 12.40
N LEU A 87 13.61 6.50 13.22
CA LEU A 87 13.87 7.80 13.86
C LEU A 87 15.05 7.75 14.86
N ARG A 88 15.32 6.59 15.46
CA ARG A 88 16.53 6.36 16.27
C ARG A 88 17.80 6.18 15.44
N GLY A 89 17.68 6.07 14.12
CA GLY A 89 18.82 5.90 13.21
C GLY A 89 19.40 4.47 13.20
N GLU A 90 18.62 3.43 13.51
CA GLU A 90 19.08 2.04 13.46
C GLU A 90 19.49 1.66 12.02
N PRO A 91 20.76 1.29 11.74
CA PRO A 91 21.28 1.21 10.37
C PRO A 91 20.48 0.28 9.46
N ALA A 92 20.13 -0.93 9.93
CA ALA A 92 19.36 -1.89 9.14
C ALA A 92 17.95 -1.36 8.83
N VAL A 93 17.32 -0.66 9.77
CA VAL A 93 15.98 -0.06 9.59
C VAL A 93 16.03 1.15 8.67
N VAL A 94 17.09 1.96 8.73
CA VAL A 94 17.30 3.09 7.80
C VAL A 94 17.39 2.58 6.37
N ASP A 95 18.15 1.52 6.11
CA ASP A 95 18.25 0.93 4.78
C ASP A 95 16.96 0.19 4.38
N GLY A 96 16.31 -0.49 5.32
CA GLY A 96 15.00 -1.09 5.12
C GLY A 96 13.92 -0.07 4.75
N MET A 97 13.91 1.11 5.39
CA MET A 97 13.00 2.20 5.05
C MET A 97 13.26 2.73 3.64
N LYS A 98 14.53 2.87 3.23
CA LYS A 98 14.88 3.26 1.85
C LYS A 98 14.32 2.26 0.83
N CYS A 99 14.51 0.95 1.07
CA CYS A 99 13.96 -0.10 0.20
C CYS A 99 12.44 -0.04 0.13
N TYR A 100 11.79 0.12 1.28
CA TYR A 100 10.33 0.22 1.40
C TYR A 100 9.78 1.41 0.61
N ILE A 101 10.27 2.61 0.87
CA ILE A 101 9.85 3.84 0.15
C ILE A 101 10.16 3.74 -1.34
N TYR A 102 11.34 3.21 -1.71
CA TYR A 102 11.70 3.01 -3.11
C TYR A 102 10.71 2.10 -3.84
N SER A 103 10.29 0.99 -3.22
CA SER A 103 9.32 0.09 -3.83
C SER A 103 7.99 0.80 -4.14
N ILE A 104 7.50 1.63 -3.22
CA ILE A 104 6.27 2.43 -3.39
C ILE A 104 6.43 3.44 -4.52
N VAL A 105 7.49 4.24 -4.48
CA VAL A 105 7.77 5.29 -5.47
C VAL A 105 7.95 4.70 -6.88
N LYS A 106 8.58 3.53 -6.99
CA LYS A 106 8.75 2.82 -8.25
C LYS A 106 7.40 2.47 -8.89
N PHE A 107 6.46 1.92 -8.12
CA PHE A 107 5.12 1.61 -8.63
C PHE A 107 4.33 2.87 -8.99
N ILE A 108 4.39 3.92 -8.16
CA ILE A 108 3.76 5.21 -8.48
C ILE A 108 4.31 5.74 -9.79
N GLY A 109 5.64 5.75 -9.98
CA GLY A 109 6.28 6.22 -11.20
C GLY A 109 5.90 5.40 -12.44
N ALA A 110 5.84 4.07 -12.33
CA ALA A 110 5.40 3.19 -13.40
C ALA A 110 3.95 3.50 -13.82
N TYR A 111 3.06 3.70 -12.84
CA TYR A 111 1.65 3.99 -13.10
C TYR A 111 1.41 5.39 -13.66
N ILE A 112 2.20 6.39 -13.24
CA ILE A 112 2.19 7.71 -13.85
C ILE A 112 2.52 7.61 -15.35
N ALA A 113 3.56 6.83 -15.69
CA ALA A 113 3.93 6.60 -17.08
C ALA A 113 2.83 5.85 -17.85
N ALA A 114 2.26 4.79 -17.27
CA ALA A 114 1.19 4.00 -17.89
C ALA A 114 -0.10 4.80 -18.15
N MET A 115 -0.45 5.72 -17.26
CA MET A 115 -1.64 6.59 -17.41
C MET A 115 -1.38 7.83 -18.24
N GLY A 116 -0.13 8.20 -18.49
CA GLY A 116 0.28 9.44 -19.16
C GLY A 116 0.23 10.68 -18.27
N GLY A 117 0.21 10.50 -16.94
CA GLY A 117 0.18 11.56 -15.94
C GLY A 117 -0.53 11.13 -14.65
N VAL A 118 -0.65 12.07 -13.71
CA VAL A 118 -1.38 11.87 -12.46
C VAL A 118 -1.93 13.22 -11.97
N ASP A 119 -3.17 13.22 -11.51
CA ASP A 119 -3.81 14.40 -10.91
C ASP A 119 -3.69 14.37 -9.37
N ALA A 120 -3.81 13.17 -8.79
CA ALA A 120 -3.84 13.02 -7.35
C ALA A 120 -3.24 11.68 -6.88
N LEU A 121 -2.63 11.73 -5.67
CA LEU A 121 -2.24 10.59 -4.88
C LEU A 121 -3.15 10.48 -3.67
N VAL A 122 -3.69 9.31 -3.39
CA VAL A 122 -4.57 9.06 -2.24
C VAL A 122 -3.90 8.07 -1.29
N PHE A 123 -3.63 8.49 -0.08
CA PHE A 123 -3.11 7.65 1.00
C PHE A 123 -4.25 7.13 1.86
N THR A 124 -4.26 5.81 2.10
CA THR A 124 -5.31 5.15 2.86
C THR A 124 -4.74 3.93 3.60
N ALA A 125 -5.52 3.30 4.45
CA ALA A 125 -5.13 2.25 5.38
C ALA A 125 -4.16 2.71 6.49
N GLY A 126 -3.90 1.83 7.44
CA GLY A 126 -3.31 2.17 8.73
C GLY A 126 -2.05 3.04 8.67
N VAL A 127 -1.06 2.71 7.83
CA VAL A 127 0.16 3.51 7.66
C VAL A 127 -0.11 4.74 6.78
N GLY A 128 -0.85 4.56 5.68
CA GLY A 128 -1.20 5.67 4.77
C GLY A 128 -1.99 6.77 5.48
N GLU A 129 -2.88 6.41 6.38
CA GLU A 129 -3.71 7.34 7.14
C GLU A 129 -2.97 7.99 8.32
N ASN A 130 -2.07 7.26 9.00
CA ASN A 130 -1.54 7.68 10.30
C ASN A 130 -0.05 8.06 10.29
N SER A 131 0.74 7.68 9.28
CA SER A 131 2.17 8.01 9.25
C SER A 131 2.47 9.22 8.37
N GLY A 132 2.57 10.39 8.99
CA GLY A 132 3.04 11.61 8.32
C GLY A 132 4.46 11.46 7.77
N LEU A 133 5.31 10.69 8.45
CA LEU A 133 6.69 10.42 8.02
C LEU A 133 6.72 9.62 6.71
N VAL A 134 6.00 8.50 6.61
CA VAL A 134 5.98 7.67 5.40
C VAL A 134 5.42 8.46 4.21
N ARG A 135 4.31 9.18 4.39
CA ARG A 135 3.73 10.04 3.35
C ARG A 135 4.74 11.09 2.87
N LYS A 136 5.43 11.77 3.81
CA LYS A 136 6.46 12.76 3.51
C LYS A 136 7.60 12.15 2.70
N LEU A 137 8.17 11.02 3.13
CA LEU A 137 9.28 10.36 2.44
C LEU A 137 8.92 9.94 1.00
N ILE A 138 7.67 9.53 0.77
CA ILE A 138 7.17 9.21 -0.57
C ILE A 138 7.04 10.48 -1.41
N LEU A 139 6.37 11.51 -0.90
CA LEU A 139 6.08 12.74 -1.64
C LEU A 139 7.33 13.55 -1.95
N GLU A 140 8.33 13.56 -1.06
CA GLU A 140 9.63 14.19 -1.32
C GLU A 140 10.36 13.57 -2.53
N LYS A 141 10.25 12.24 -2.73
CA LYS A 141 10.81 11.57 -3.92
C LYS A 141 10.06 11.89 -5.21
N LEU A 142 8.84 12.39 -5.10
CA LEU A 142 7.96 12.74 -6.21
C LEU A 142 7.85 14.25 -6.42
N SER A 143 8.64 15.06 -5.74
CA SER A 143 8.61 16.54 -5.82
C SER A 143 8.80 17.08 -7.23
N TYR A 144 9.52 16.38 -8.09
CA TYR A 144 9.71 16.73 -9.52
C TYR A 144 8.40 16.76 -10.33
N LEU A 145 7.31 16.18 -9.80
CA LEU A 145 5.96 16.25 -10.39
C LEU A 145 5.23 17.55 -10.07
N GLY A 146 5.86 18.45 -9.30
CA GLY A 146 5.23 19.68 -8.81
C GLY A 146 4.31 19.44 -7.60
N ILE A 147 4.62 18.41 -6.80
CA ILE A 147 3.97 18.16 -5.52
C ILE A 147 4.61 19.06 -4.46
N GLU A 148 3.81 19.90 -3.85
CA GLU A 148 4.23 20.78 -2.75
C GLU A 148 3.53 20.33 -1.47
N ILE A 149 4.27 19.68 -0.57
CA ILE A 149 3.72 19.12 0.67
C ILE A 149 3.41 20.24 1.67
N ASN A 150 2.25 20.17 2.32
CA ASN A 150 1.97 20.94 3.52
C ASN A 150 2.35 20.10 4.75
N ASN A 151 3.56 20.33 5.27
CA ASN A 151 4.10 19.53 6.36
C ASN A 151 3.28 19.64 7.65
N GLU A 152 2.67 20.78 7.91
CA GLU A 152 1.84 21.00 9.11
C GLU A 152 0.59 20.12 9.04
N VAL A 153 -0.16 20.24 7.96
CA VAL A 153 -1.37 19.41 7.73
C VAL A 153 -1.00 17.92 7.66
N ASN A 154 0.06 17.58 6.91
CA ASN A 154 0.50 16.19 6.80
C ASN A 154 0.81 15.55 8.16
N ASN A 155 1.51 16.27 9.04
CA ASN A 155 1.88 15.74 10.35
C ASN A 155 0.71 15.70 11.35
N ALA A 156 -0.28 16.60 11.18
CA ALA A 156 -1.46 16.65 12.04
C ALA A 156 -2.55 15.62 11.64
N THR A 157 -2.48 15.08 10.40
CA THR A 157 -3.53 14.17 9.89
C THR A 157 -3.32 12.74 10.35
N HIS A 158 -4.31 12.22 11.08
CA HIS A 158 -4.35 10.85 11.62
C HIS A 158 -5.75 10.28 11.46
N GLY A 159 -5.99 9.48 10.39
CA GLY A 159 -7.27 8.81 10.16
C GLY A 159 -8.43 9.69 9.71
N ASP A 160 -8.19 10.98 9.46
CA ASP A 160 -9.19 11.91 8.95
C ASP A 160 -8.96 12.26 7.48
N PHE A 161 -10.02 12.71 6.80
CA PHE A 161 -9.88 13.25 5.44
C PHE A 161 -9.10 14.57 5.47
N ALA A 162 -8.04 14.62 4.68
CA ALA A 162 -7.27 15.86 4.49
C ALA A 162 -6.62 15.91 3.11
N GLU A 163 -6.51 17.12 2.55
CA GLU A 163 -5.55 17.42 1.50
C GLU A 163 -4.24 17.84 2.17
N ILE A 164 -3.18 17.10 1.89
CA ILE A 164 -1.85 17.28 2.52
C ILE A 164 -0.85 18.00 1.63
N THR A 165 -1.32 18.62 0.55
CA THR A 165 -0.53 19.48 -0.34
C THR A 165 -0.87 20.96 -0.13
N GLN A 166 0.07 21.84 -0.51
CA GLN A 166 -0.15 23.29 -0.55
C GLN A 166 -1.18 23.65 -1.63
N HIS A 167 -1.87 24.75 -1.41
CA HIS A 167 -2.74 25.32 -2.44
C HIS A 167 -1.92 25.67 -3.70
N GLY A 168 -2.36 25.16 -4.85
CA GLY A 168 -1.66 25.38 -6.12
C GLY A 168 -0.65 24.27 -6.48
N SER A 169 -0.49 23.25 -5.63
CA SER A 169 0.28 22.05 -6.00
C SER A 169 -0.23 21.45 -7.32
N LYS A 170 0.67 21.18 -8.27
CA LYS A 170 0.32 20.66 -9.58
C LYS A 170 -0.31 19.26 -9.49
N VAL A 171 0.24 18.39 -8.65
CA VAL A 171 -0.34 17.10 -8.29
C VAL A 171 -0.75 17.17 -6.83
N ARG A 172 -1.98 16.80 -6.54
CA ARG A 172 -2.54 16.87 -5.19
C ARG A 172 -2.34 15.57 -4.44
N ALA A 173 -2.23 15.62 -3.13
CA ALA A 173 -2.16 14.43 -2.28
C ALA A 173 -3.20 14.52 -1.17
N PHE A 174 -3.89 13.40 -0.96
CA PHE A 174 -4.97 13.30 0.01
C PHE A 174 -4.74 12.13 0.96
N VAL A 175 -5.21 12.29 2.18
CA VAL A 175 -5.49 11.18 3.10
C VAL A 175 -6.99 10.94 3.07
N ILE A 176 -7.39 9.71 2.78
CA ILE A 176 -8.80 9.30 2.75
C ILE A 176 -8.94 8.02 3.57
N PRO A 177 -9.65 8.06 4.71
CA PRO A 177 -9.84 6.87 5.54
C PRO A 177 -10.58 5.77 4.80
N THR A 178 -10.13 4.54 4.96
CA THR A 178 -10.84 3.34 4.50
C THR A 178 -12.02 3.04 5.43
N ASN A 179 -13.13 2.60 4.84
CA ASN A 179 -14.28 2.13 5.59
C ASN A 179 -14.75 0.77 5.02
N GLU A 180 -13.90 -0.26 5.22
CA GLU A 180 -14.16 -1.61 4.71
C GLU A 180 -15.39 -2.25 5.37
N GLU A 181 -15.60 -2.01 6.66
CA GLU A 181 -16.73 -2.52 7.42
C GLU A 181 -18.08 -2.01 6.87
N LEU A 182 -18.13 -0.75 6.44
CA LEU A 182 -19.34 -0.18 5.83
C LEU A 182 -19.67 -0.84 4.49
N VAL A 183 -18.66 -1.18 3.68
CA VAL A 183 -18.85 -1.88 2.41
C VAL A 183 -19.40 -3.28 2.67
N ILE A 184 -18.80 -4.03 3.58
CA ILE A 184 -19.26 -5.36 4.00
C ILE A 184 -20.71 -5.29 4.53
N ALA A 185 -21.01 -4.31 5.38
CA ALA A 185 -22.34 -4.13 5.93
C ALA A 185 -23.38 -3.82 4.85
N LYS A 186 -23.06 -2.96 3.88
CA LYS A 186 -23.93 -2.64 2.74
C LYS A 186 -24.18 -3.85 1.86
N ASP A 187 -23.14 -4.58 1.48
CA ASP A 187 -23.26 -5.76 0.63
C ASP A 187 -24.05 -6.87 1.34
N THR A 188 -23.81 -7.08 2.63
CA THR A 188 -24.59 -8.01 3.45
C THR A 188 -26.06 -7.61 3.49
N CYS A 189 -26.36 -6.34 3.73
CA CYS A 189 -27.73 -5.83 3.74
C CYS A 189 -28.42 -6.07 2.39
N LEU A 190 -27.75 -5.80 1.27
CA LEU A 190 -28.28 -6.05 -0.07
C LEU A 190 -28.59 -7.52 -0.32
N LEU A 191 -27.69 -8.43 0.11
CA LEU A 191 -27.88 -9.88 -0.04
C LEU A 191 -29.10 -10.41 0.75
N TYR A 192 -29.32 -9.90 1.98
CA TYR A 192 -30.40 -10.37 2.86
C TYR A 192 -31.73 -9.66 2.64
N THR A 193 -31.72 -8.45 2.07
CA THR A 193 -32.94 -7.67 1.81
C THR A 193 -33.45 -7.78 0.36
N SER A 194 -32.63 -8.27 -0.56
CA SER A 194 -33.06 -8.57 -1.93
C SER A 194 -33.98 -9.80 -1.93
N PRO A 195 -35.19 -9.74 -2.55
CA PRO A 195 -36.06 -10.89 -2.63
C PRO A 195 -35.36 -12.05 -3.31
N SER A 196 -35.33 -13.22 -2.66
CA SER A 196 -34.73 -14.39 -3.27
C SER A 196 -35.49 -14.81 -4.52
N PRO A 197 -34.85 -15.47 -5.50
CA PRO A 197 -35.57 -16.02 -6.65
C PRO A 197 -36.73 -16.97 -6.28
N ARG A 198 -36.75 -17.51 -5.04
CA ARG A 198 -37.82 -18.32 -4.49
C ARG A 198 -39.02 -17.47 -4.04
N ASP A 199 -38.76 -16.27 -3.50
CA ASP A 199 -39.78 -15.35 -3.03
C ASP A 199 -40.55 -14.72 -4.20
N MET A 200 -39.87 -14.45 -5.32
CA MET A 200 -40.44 -13.94 -6.56
C MET A 200 -41.36 -14.94 -7.26
N ARG A 201 -41.23 -16.25 -6.99
CA ARG A 201 -42.11 -17.30 -7.55
C ARG A 201 -43.44 -17.47 -6.79
N ARG A 202 -43.59 -16.91 -5.61
CA ARG A 202 -44.80 -17.01 -4.77
C ARG A 202 -45.82 -15.88 -5.00
N SER A 203 -45.49 -14.89 -5.81
CA SER A 203 -46.36 -13.72 -6.12
C SER A 203 -47.04 -13.80 -7.49
N ARG A 204 -47.27 -15.05 -8.01
CA ARG A 204 -48.11 -15.29 -9.20
C ARG A 204 -49.27 -16.21 -8.85
#